data_56d11af032cb0ad4b315b7733dd1a2b8
#
_entry.id   56d11af032cb0ad4b315b7733dd1a2b8
#
_cell.length_a   1.000
_cell.length_b   1.000
_cell.length_c   1.000
_cell.angle_alpha   90.00
_cell.angle_beta   90.00
_cell.angle_gamma   90.00
#
_symmetry.space_group_name_H-M   'P 1'
#
loop_
_entity.id
_entity.type
_entity.pdbx_description
1 polymer ?
#
loop_
_entity_poly.entity_id
_entity_poly.type
_entity_poly.pdbx_seq_one_letter_code
_entity_poly.pdbx_strand_id
1 'polypeptide(L)'
;MNQMKRQQVEYYKESYPPGTRILLIHMGSDPRPVADDTRGTVRCVDDMGTIHCDFDNGRSLGIIPKEDSFRKLTETELLQEQEGGIQLQ
;
A
#
# COMPACT_ATOMS: atom_id res chain seq x y z
N MET A 1 7.98 -5.90 -21.64
CA MET A 1 7.88 -6.78 -20.50
C MET A 1 7.89 -6.01 -19.24
N ASN A 2 6.92 -6.28 -18.42
CA ASN A 2 6.72 -5.50 -17.22
C ASN A 2 7.20 -6.19 -15.96
N GLN A 3 8.00 -7.24 -16.15
CA GLN A 3 8.55 -7.91 -15.00
C GLN A 3 9.54 -7.03 -14.28
N MET A 4 9.37 -6.96 -12.98
CA MET A 4 10.25 -6.20 -12.12
C MET A 4 11.56 -6.96 -11.94
N LYS A 5 12.67 -6.25 -11.92
CA LYS A 5 13.96 -6.87 -11.67
C LYS A 5 14.02 -7.37 -10.23
N ARG A 6 14.80 -8.43 -10.01
CA ARG A 6 14.90 -9.04 -8.68
C ARG A 6 15.30 -8.02 -7.61
N GLN A 7 16.24 -7.13 -7.96
CA GLN A 7 16.67 -6.11 -7.01
C GLN A 7 15.55 -5.18 -6.60
N GLN A 8 14.65 -4.86 -7.53
CA GLN A 8 13.50 -4.01 -7.24
C GLN A 8 12.51 -4.75 -6.35
N VAL A 9 12.28 -6.03 -6.62
CA VAL A 9 11.41 -6.84 -5.78
C VAL A 9 11.93 -6.87 -4.35
N GLU A 10 13.22 -7.10 -4.19
CA GLU A 10 13.83 -7.13 -2.86
C GLU A 10 13.73 -5.78 -2.16
N TYR A 11 13.91 -4.70 -2.91
CA TYR A 11 13.73 -3.36 -2.36
C TYR A 11 12.34 -3.20 -1.75
N TYR A 12 11.30 -3.61 -2.50
CA TYR A 12 9.94 -3.48 -2.00
C TYR A 12 9.66 -4.41 -0.83
N LYS A 13 10.24 -5.61 -0.85
CA LYS A 13 10.08 -6.53 0.28
C LYS A 13 10.67 -5.93 1.57
N GLU A 14 11.82 -5.27 1.46
CA GLU A 14 12.49 -4.67 2.61
C GLU A 14 11.81 -3.38 3.06
N SER A 15 11.37 -2.57 2.10
CA SER A 15 10.82 -1.25 2.39
C SER A 15 9.37 -1.31 2.83
N TYR A 16 8.64 -2.35 2.44
CA TYR A 16 7.22 -2.49 2.72
C TYR A 16 6.93 -3.80 3.44
N PRO A 17 7.50 -4.00 4.63
CA PRO A 17 7.22 -5.23 5.38
C PRO A 17 5.76 -5.27 5.82
N PRO A 18 5.26 -6.47 6.18
CA PRO A 18 3.88 -6.60 6.67
C PRO A 18 3.62 -5.61 7.80
N GLY A 19 2.46 -4.98 7.75
CA GLY A 19 2.07 -3.99 8.75
C GLY A 19 2.37 -2.55 8.35
N THR A 20 3.12 -2.34 7.25
CA THR A 20 3.40 -0.99 6.78
C THR A 20 2.11 -0.30 6.36
N ARG A 21 1.87 0.91 6.84
CA ARG A 21 0.70 1.70 6.44
C ARG A 21 1.04 2.51 5.20
N ILE A 22 0.13 2.49 4.25
CA ILE A 22 0.33 3.19 2.97
C ILE A 22 -0.91 4.00 2.60
N LEU A 23 -0.68 4.95 1.70
CA LEU A 23 -1.76 5.69 1.03
C LEU A 23 -1.73 5.31 -0.43
N LEU A 24 -2.86 4.81 -0.93
CA LEU A 24 -3.02 4.62 -2.37
C LEU A 24 -3.46 5.94 -2.97
N ILE A 25 -2.62 6.50 -3.83
CA ILE A 25 -2.93 7.77 -4.48
C ILE A 25 -3.84 7.54 -5.67
N HIS A 26 -3.48 6.57 -6.52
CA HIS A 26 -4.29 6.25 -7.69
C HIS A 26 -3.90 4.88 -8.23
N MET A 27 -4.90 4.07 -8.54
CA MET A 27 -4.67 2.74 -9.10
C MET A 27 -4.84 2.82 -10.62
N GLY A 28 -3.80 2.39 -11.35
CA GLY A 28 -3.71 2.70 -12.77
C GLY A 28 -4.52 1.83 -13.71
N SER A 29 -4.45 0.52 -13.55
CA SER A 29 -4.95 -0.37 -14.60
C SER A 29 -5.93 -1.42 -14.14
N ASP A 30 -6.29 -1.46 -12.88
CA ASP A 30 -7.23 -2.45 -12.40
C ASP A 30 -8.63 -2.09 -12.88
N PRO A 31 -9.41 -3.06 -13.41
CA PRO A 31 -10.77 -2.76 -13.86
C PRO A 31 -11.72 -2.39 -12.72
N ARG A 32 -11.38 -2.73 -11.49
CA ARG A 32 -12.19 -2.38 -10.31
C ARG A 32 -11.28 -1.78 -9.26
N PRO A 33 -10.77 -0.58 -9.51
CA PRO A 33 -9.74 -0.01 -8.64
C PRO A 33 -10.27 0.36 -7.28
N VAL A 34 -9.38 0.32 -6.31
CA VAL A 34 -9.65 0.94 -5.01
C VAL A 34 -9.67 2.46 -5.25
N ALA A 35 -10.56 3.15 -4.56
CA ALA A 35 -10.72 4.60 -4.73
C ALA A 35 -9.42 5.34 -4.38
N ASP A 36 -9.21 6.47 -5.06
CA ASP A 36 -8.05 7.31 -4.77
C ASP A 36 -8.06 7.74 -3.31
N ASP A 37 -6.86 7.93 -2.77
CA ASP A 37 -6.65 8.42 -1.41
C ASP A 37 -7.16 7.48 -0.32
N THR A 38 -7.19 6.19 -0.61
CA THR A 38 -7.56 5.18 0.38
C THR A 38 -6.31 4.69 1.09
N ARG A 39 -6.37 4.59 2.40
CA ARG A 39 -5.27 4.04 3.19
C ARG A 39 -5.40 2.53 3.32
N GLY A 40 -4.28 1.88 3.54
CA GLY A 40 -4.26 0.44 3.71
C GLY A 40 -3.04 -0.04 4.46
N THR A 41 -3.02 -1.34 4.72
CA THR A 41 -1.93 -1.99 5.43
C THR A 41 -1.35 -3.09 4.57
N VAL A 42 -0.03 -3.11 4.43
CA VAL A 42 0.66 -4.13 3.64
C VAL A 42 0.55 -5.48 4.34
N ARG A 43 0.16 -6.51 3.58
CA ARG A 43 0.18 -7.90 4.04
C ARG A 43 1.49 -8.57 3.69
N CYS A 44 1.93 -8.40 2.46
CA CYS A 44 3.18 -8.98 1.97
C CYS A 44 3.52 -8.39 0.61
N VAL A 45 4.76 -8.59 0.19
CA VAL A 45 5.19 -8.30 -1.18
C VAL A 45 5.56 -9.66 -1.79
N ASP A 46 4.99 -9.98 -2.94
CA ASP A 46 5.25 -11.28 -3.56
C ASP A 46 6.50 -11.25 -4.44
N ASP A 47 6.81 -12.38 -5.04
CA ASP A 47 8.05 -12.51 -5.82
C ASP A 47 8.03 -11.76 -7.13
N MET A 48 6.87 -11.24 -7.53
CA MET A 48 6.76 -10.38 -8.70
C MET A 48 6.81 -8.90 -8.34
N GLY A 49 6.88 -8.59 -7.06
CA GLY A 49 6.93 -7.21 -6.60
C GLY A 49 5.56 -6.60 -6.38
N THR A 50 4.49 -7.37 -6.42
CA THR A 50 3.15 -6.88 -6.11
C THR A 50 3.01 -6.74 -4.61
N ILE A 51 2.55 -5.58 -4.18
CA ILE A 51 2.37 -5.26 -2.76
C ILE A 51 0.92 -5.55 -2.40
N HIS A 52 0.69 -6.65 -1.71
CA HIS A 52 -0.67 -7.06 -1.32
C HIS A 52 -1.09 -6.30 -0.09
N CYS A 53 -2.22 -5.61 -0.18
CA CYS A 53 -2.70 -4.74 0.88
C CYS A 53 -4.13 -5.05 1.26
N ASP A 54 -4.42 -4.85 2.54
CA ASP A 54 -5.80 -4.76 3.03
C ASP A 54 -6.12 -3.29 3.20
N PHE A 55 -7.08 -2.80 2.43
CA PHE A 55 -7.44 -1.38 2.47
C PHE A 55 -8.49 -1.12 3.53
N ASP A 56 -8.47 0.09 4.07
CA ASP A 56 -9.36 0.46 5.18
C ASP A 56 -10.83 0.47 4.78
N ASN A 57 -11.11 0.48 3.46
CA ASN A 57 -12.49 0.39 2.96
C ASN A 57 -13.00 -1.05 2.86
N GLY A 58 -12.23 -2.01 3.35
CA GLY A 58 -12.62 -3.43 3.35
C GLY A 58 -12.16 -4.22 2.14
N ARG A 59 -11.54 -3.58 1.17
CA ARG A 59 -11.05 -4.28 -0.02
C ARG A 59 -9.62 -4.79 0.17
N SER A 60 -9.30 -5.88 -0.50
CA SER A 60 -7.96 -6.43 -0.53
C SER A 60 -7.52 -6.50 -1.98
N LEU A 61 -6.42 -5.85 -2.32
CA LEU A 61 -5.94 -5.81 -3.69
C LEU A 61 -4.43 -5.65 -3.69
N GLY A 62 -3.79 -6.04 -4.80
CA GLY A 62 -2.35 -5.86 -4.98
C GLY A 62 -2.05 -4.52 -5.64
N ILE A 63 -1.07 -3.83 -5.11
CA ILE A 63 -0.53 -2.63 -5.74
C ILE A 63 0.61 -3.05 -6.64
N ILE A 64 0.59 -2.59 -7.89
CA ILE A 64 1.65 -2.85 -8.85
C ILE A 64 2.48 -1.58 -8.96
N PRO A 65 3.70 -1.56 -8.40
CA PRO A 65 4.45 -0.31 -8.29
C PRO A 65 4.67 0.45 -9.59
N LYS A 66 4.72 -0.25 -10.71
CA LYS A 66 4.95 0.42 -12.00
C LYS A 66 3.68 1.05 -12.57
N GLU A 67 2.52 0.64 -12.09
CA GLU A 67 1.24 1.09 -12.66
C GLU A 67 0.43 1.95 -11.71
N ASP A 68 0.68 1.80 -10.43
CA ASP A 68 -0.11 2.45 -9.38
C ASP A 68 0.72 3.49 -8.66
N SER A 69 0.06 4.55 -8.22
CA SER A 69 0.72 5.60 -7.44
C SER A 69 0.38 5.42 -5.97
N PHE A 70 1.38 5.35 -5.14
CA PHE A 70 1.21 5.08 -3.71
C PHE A 70 2.43 5.57 -2.94
N ARG A 71 2.28 5.66 -1.63
CA ARG A 71 3.40 6.00 -0.75
C ARG A 71 3.11 5.49 0.66
N LYS A 72 4.15 5.44 1.48
CA LYS A 72 3.96 5.16 2.90
C LYS A 72 3.32 6.36 3.57
N LEU A 73 2.61 6.11 4.66
CA LEU A 73 2.15 7.20 5.51
C LEU A 73 3.34 7.84 6.21
N THR A 74 3.25 9.15 6.40
CA THR A 74 4.27 9.89 7.16
C THR A 74 4.09 9.63 8.65
N GLU A 75 5.11 10.00 9.43
CA GLU A 75 5.01 9.90 10.88
C GLU A 75 3.84 10.72 11.41
N THR A 76 3.65 11.90 10.84
CA THR A 76 2.53 12.76 11.24
C THR A 76 1.21 12.09 10.99
N GLU A 77 1.06 11.47 9.82
CA GLU A 77 -0.18 10.76 9.48
C GLU A 77 -0.42 9.57 10.41
N LEU A 78 0.64 8.84 10.74
CA LEU A 78 0.53 7.72 11.68
C LEU A 78 0.10 8.19 13.06
N LEU A 79 0.68 9.29 13.53
CA LEU A 79 0.29 9.87 14.81
C LEU A 79 -1.16 10.34 14.80
N GLN A 80 -1.59 10.95 13.71
CA GLN A 80 -2.98 11.37 13.56
C GLN A 80 -3.95 10.19 13.62
N GLU A 81 -3.57 9.06 13.06
CA GLU A 81 -4.40 7.86 13.16
C GLU A 81 -4.59 7.42 14.61
N GLN A 82 -3.51 7.47 15.39
CA GLN A 82 -3.58 7.09 16.79
C GLN A 82 -4.44 8.07 17.59
N GLU A 83 -4.25 9.37 17.33
CA GLU A 83 -5.03 10.40 18.01
C GLU A 83 -6.52 10.28 17.69
N GLY A 84 -6.82 10.03 16.42
CA GLY A 84 -8.18 9.84 15.99
C GLY A 84 -8.84 8.68 16.70
N GLY A 85 -8.11 7.57 16.86
CA GLY A 85 -8.62 6.42 17.59
C GLY A 85 -8.92 6.73 19.04
N ILE A 86 -8.05 7.51 19.68
CA ILE A 86 -8.24 7.89 21.06
C ILE A 86 -9.46 8.80 21.22
N GLN A 87 -9.63 9.72 20.30
CA GLN A 87 -10.71 10.71 20.37
C GLN A 87 -12.09 10.11 20.20
N LEU A 88 -12.17 8.95 19.59
CA LEU A 88 -13.44 8.30 19.33
C LEU A 88 -14.06 7.64 20.56
N GLN A 89 -13.40 7.67 21.65
CA GLN A 89 -13.91 7.06 22.89
C GLN A 89 -14.92 7.92 23.63
#